data_8dfdc610cb2c4ce11f036c24461e97c2
#
_entry.id   8dfdc610cb2c4ce11f036c24461e97c2
#
_cell.length_a   1.000
_cell.length_b   1.000
_cell.length_c   1.000
_cell.angle_alpha   90.00
_cell.angle_beta   90.00
_cell.angle_gamma   90.00
#
_symmetry.space_group_name_H-M   'P 1'
#
loop_
_entity.id
_entity.type
_entity.pdbx_description
1 polymer ?
#
loop_
_entity_poly.entity_id
_entity_poly.type
_entity_poly.pdbx_seq_one_letter_code
_entity_poly.pdbx_strand_id
1 'polypeptide(L)'
;MFQSVTEPEITIRYFAGARELAGLTEERLPLGEVSSHAALRASLATRHPALAPLLGAMRFAVNDAFVGTDYVPVAGDRVDVLPPVAGGSLPLAEVRSTPLSIDEIYRAVSHAGAGGVTLFVGVVRDVADGKPVARLDYEQHPTLAVTELAAVLREVQQELASDGVRVAATHRVGELAVGDLAVVVGASAPHRDAAFRGCRLAIDRLKERVPIWKKEWEPGGAAHWVNLDAPADASHDS
;
A
#
# COMPACT_ATOMS: atom_id res chain seq x y z
N MET A 1 -9.89 -23.53 -48.46
CA MET A 1 -10.75 -23.32 -47.31
C MET A 1 -9.82 -23.28 -46.11
N PHE A 2 -9.34 -22.09 -45.70
CA PHE A 2 -8.47 -21.94 -44.53
C PHE A 2 -9.36 -22.01 -43.30
N GLN A 3 -9.22 -23.07 -42.51
CA GLN A 3 -9.79 -23.10 -41.16
C GLN A 3 -9.04 -22.04 -40.33
N SER A 4 -9.77 -21.04 -39.88
CA SER A 4 -9.30 -20.08 -38.90
C SER A 4 -8.95 -20.87 -37.65
N VAL A 5 -7.66 -21.05 -37.36
CA VAL A 5 -7.19 -21.58 -36.09
C VAL A 5 -7.45 -20.48 -35.07
N THR A 6 -8.50 -20.62 -34.28
CA THR A 6 -8.74 -19.75 -33.14
C THR A 6 -7.57 -19.95 -32.17
N GLU A 7 -6.85 -18.88 -31.85
CA GLU A 7 -5.80 -18.94 -30.83
C GLU A 7 -6.40 -19.41 -29.49
N PRO A 8 -5.68 -20.26 -28.77
CA PRO A 8 -6.15 -20.70 -27.45
C PRO A 8 -6.23 -19.50 -26.49
N GLU A 9 -7.37 -19.38 -25.82
CA GLU A 9 -7.69 -18.25 -24.95
C GLU A 9 -8.05 -18.74 -23.53
N ILE A 10 -7.93 -17.83 -22.57
CA ILE A 10 -8.52 -17.93 -21.23
C ILE A 10 -9.57 -16.84 -21.05
N THR A 11 -10.53 -17.05 -20.17
CA THR A 11 -11.53 -16.05 -19.80
C THR A 11 -11.20 -15.48 -18.44
N ILE A 12 -11.06 -14.15 -18.33
CA ILE A 12 -10.88 -13.43 -17.06
C ILE A 12 -12.22 -12.87 -16.65
N ARG A 13 -12.60 -13.09 -15.39
CA ARG A 13 -13.79 -12.48 -14.79
C ARG A 13 -13.42 -11.61 -13.61
N TYR A 14 -14.04 -10.45 -13.51
CA TYR A 14 -13.78 -9.46 -12.47
C TYR A 14 -14.95 -9.39 -11.49
N PHE A 15 -14.66 -9.39 -10.20
CA PHE A 15 -15.66 -9.36 -9.14
C PHE A 15 -15.54 -8.11 -8.28
N ALA A 16 -16.67 -7.63 -7.76
CA ALA A 16 -16.76 -6.50 -6.83
C ALA A 16 -15.89 -5.30 -7.25
N GLY A 17 -15.02 -4.76 -6.39
CA GLY A 17 -14.15 -3.64 -6.69
C GLY A 17 -13.18 -3.89 -7.87
N ALA A 18 -12.79 -5.14 -8.14
CA ALA A 18 -11.98 -5.45 -9.33
C ALA A 18 -12.75 -5.17 -10.62
N ARG A 19 -14.04 -5.44 -10.67
CA ARG A 19 -14.92 -5.13 -11.82
C ARG A 19 -15.08 -3.62 -12.03
N GLU A 20 -15.21 -2.86 -10.94
CA GLU A 20 -15.33 -1.40 -11.03
C GLU A 20 -14.05 -0.77 -11.58
N LEU A 21 -12.89 -1.25 -11.15
CA LEU A 21 -11.57 -0.76 -11.58
C LEU A 21 -11.21 -1.20 -13.00
N ALA A 22 -11.61 -2.41 -13.41
CA ALA A 22 -11.42 -2.88 -14.78
C ALA A 22 -12.40 -2.22 -15.78
N GLY A 23 -13.56 -1.76 -15.28
CA GLY A 23 -14.63 -1.17 -16.10
C GLY A 23 -15.41 -2.20 -16.94
N LEU A 24 -15.21 -3.51 -16.67
CA LEU A 24 -15.86 -4.61 -17.39
C LEU A 24 -16.02 -5.84 -16.48
N THR A 25 -16.94 -6.73 -16.85
CA THR A 25 -17.27 -7.93 -16.09
C THR A 25 -16.33 -9.10 -16.44
N GLU A 26 -16.01 -9.22 -17.71
CA GLU A 26 -15.14 -10.28 -18.24
C GLU A 26 -14.42 -9.85 -19.52
N GLU A 27 -13.29 -10.48 -19.80
CA GLU A 27 -12.57 -10.39 -21.07
C GLU A 27 -11.91 -11.71 -21.43
N ARG A 28 -11.44 -11.84 -22.67
CA ARG A 28 -10.66 -12.99 -23.14
C ARG A 28 -9.23 -12.55 -23.41
N LEU A 29 -8.30 -13.38 -23.00
CA LEU A 29 -6.88 -13.17 -23.22
C LEU A 29 -6.29 -14.34 -24.01
N PRO A 30 -5.47 -14.06 -25.05
CA PRO A 30 -4.70 -15.09 -25.72
C PRO A 30 -3.76 -15.78 -24.74
N LEU A 31 -3.72 -17.11 -24.77
CA LEU A 31 -2.87 -17.89 -23.86
C LEU A 31 -1.38 -17.52 -24.00
N GLY A 32 -0.97 -17.12 -25.20
CA GLY A 32 0.41 -16.68 -25.47
C GLY A 32 0.85 -15.45 -24.68
N GLU A 33 -0.08 -14.59 -24.24
CA GLU A 33 0.22 -13.41 -23.43
C GLU A 33 0.33 -13.71 -21.92
N VAL A 34 -0.12 -14.88 -21.47
CA VAL A 34 -0.32 -15.20 -20.06
C VAL A 34 0.28 -16.54 -19.66
N SER A 35 1.51 -16.79 -20.07
CA SER A 35 2.21 -18.07 -19.90
C SER A 35 2.51 -18.47 -18.44
N SER A 36 2.24 -17.61 -17.47
CA SER A 36 2.42 -17.85 -16.03
C SER A 36 1.53 -16.94 -15.21
N HIS A 37 1.36 -17.23 -13.92
CA HIS A 37 0.67 -16.33 -12.98
C HIS A 37 1.28 -14.91 -12.98
N ALA A 38 2.60 -14.79 -13.06
CA ALA A 38 3.28 -13.50 -13.12
C ALA A 38 2.98 -12.75 -14.43
N ALA A 39 3.01 -13.46 -15.57
CA ALA A 39 2.67 -12.90 -16.88
C ALA A 39 1.20 -12.47 -16.96
N LEU A 40 0.28 -13.27 -16.38
CA LEU A 40 -1.13 -12.92 -16.25
C LEU A 40 -1.30 -11.59 -15.49
N ARG A 41 -0.66 -11.45 -14.34
CA ARG A 41 -0.73 -10.20 -13.54
C ARG A 41 -0.16 -9.00 -14.29
N ALA A 42 0.95 -9.18 -15.00
CA ALA A 42 1.55 -8.11 -15.81
C ALA A 42 0.63 -7.68 -16.98
N SER A 43 0.01 -8.64 -17.65
CA SER A 43 -0.97 -8.36 -18.70
C SER A 43 -2.17 -7.58 -18.15
N LEU A 44 -2.75 -8.00 -17.03
CA LEU A 44 -3.85 -7.30 -16.37
C LEU A 44 -3.47 -5.89 -15.89
N ALA A 45 -2.25 -5.69 -15.39
CA ALA A 45 -1.75 -4.37 -14.99
C ALA A 45 -1.64 -3.40 -16.16
N THR A 46 -1.21 -3.91 -17.31
CA THR A 46 -1.07 -3.12 -18.55
C THR A 46 -2.43 -2.76 -19.15
N ARG A 47 -3.36 -3.71 -19.18
CA ARG A 47 -4.71 -3.52 -19.73
C ARG A 47 -5.59 -2.64 -18.84
N HIS A 48 -5.43 -2.77 -17.53
CA HIS A 48 -6.22 -2.07 -16.52
C HIS A 48 -5.31 -1.32 -15.54
N PRO A 49 -4.78 -0.14 -15.90
CA PRO A 49 -3.86 0.62 -15.03
C PRO A 49 -4.42 0.92 -13.63
N ALA A 50 -5.75 1.07 -13.51
CA ALA A 50 -6.42 1.27 -12.22
C ALA A 50 -6.35 0.03 -11.30
N LEU A 51 -6.23 -1.19 -11.86
CA LEU A 51 -6.03 -2.41 -11.10
C LEU A 51 -4.57 -2.63 -10.68
N ALA A 52 -3.61 -2.07 -11.42
CA ALA A 52 -2.19 -2.36 -11.25
C ALA A 52 -1.69 -2.22 -9.80
N PRO A 53 -2.00 -1.14 -9.04
CA PRO A 53 -1.58 -0.99 -7.65
C PRO A 53 -2.18 -2.05 -6.71
N LEU A 54 -3.31 -2.64 -7.09
CA LEU A 54 -4.12 -3.50 -6.24
C LEU A 54 -3.98 -4.99 -6.58
N LEU A 55 -3.42 -5.33 -7.75
CA LEU A 55 -3.23 -6.72 -8.18
C LEU A 55 -2.45 -7.54 -7.13
N GLY A 56 -1.51 -6.92 -6.39
CA GLY A 56 -0.78 -7.56 -5.30
C GLY A 56 -1.67 -8.12 -4.20
N ALA A 57 -2.82 -7.51 -3.96
CA ALA A 57 -3.79 -7.90 -2.96
C ALA A 57 -4.91 -8.80 -3.51
N MET A 58 -5.08 -8.88 -4.83
CA MET A 58 -6.11 -9.71 -5.45
C MET A 58 -5.78 -11.20 -5.32
N ARG A 59 -6.78 -11.99 -5.06
CA ARG A 59 -6.71 -13.45 -5.14
C ARG A 59 -7.22 -13.90 -6.51
N PHE A 60 -6.65 -14.97 -6.98
CA PHE A 60 -7.08 -15.60 -8.22
C PHE A 60 -7.71 -16.96 -7.92
N ALA A 61 -8.84 -17.22 -8.56
CA ALA A 61 -9.41 -18.56 -8.60
C ALA A 61 -9.51 -19.00 -10.07
N VAL A 62 -9.29 -20.26 -10.32
CA VAL A 62 -9.38 -20.86 -11.64
C VAL A 62 -10.35 -22.01 -11.57
N ASN A 63 -11.36 -21.96 -12.44
CA ASN A 63 -12.40 -23.01 -12.48
C ASN A 63 -12.98 -23.31 -11.07
N ASP A 64 -13.27 -22.23 -10.32
CA ASP A 64 -13.84 -22.21 -8.97
C ASP A 64 -12.89 -22.71 -7.84
N ALA A 65 -11.56 -22.84 -8.10
CA ALA A 65 -10.56 -23.17 -7.10
C ALA A 65 -9.50 -22.06 -6.96
N PHE A 66 -9.15 -21.67 -5.73
CA PHE A 66 -8.07 -20.71 -5.51
C PHE A 66 -6.73 -21.27 -5.97
N VAL A 67 -5.93 -20.41 -6.65
CA VAL A 67 -4.61 -20.76 -7.15
C VAL A 67 -3.52 -19.89 -6.49
N GLY A 68 -2.31 -20.44 -6.41
CA GLY A 68 -1.12 -19.77 -5.92
C GLY A 68 -0.28 -19.11 -7.04
N THR A 69 0.91 -18.67 -6.68
CA THR A 69 1.87 -18.04 -7.61
C THR A 69 2.50 -19.03 -8.60
N ASP A 70 2.35 -20.31 -8.37
CA ASP A 70 2.80 -21.42 -9.19
C ASP A 70 1.82 -21.80 -10.32
N TYR A 71 0.66 -21.14 -10.38
CA TYR A 71 -0.34 -21.38 -11.42
C TYR A 71 0.20 -21.07 -12.82
N VAL A 72 -0.03 -22.00 -13.73
CA VAL A 72 0.26 -21.88 -15.16
C VAL A 72 -1.06 -21.95 -15.93
N PRO A 73 -1.47 -20.87 -16.63
CA PRO A 73 -2.69 -20.86 -17.42
C PRO A 73 -2.72 -21.91 -18.52
N VAL A 74 -3.88 -22.52 -18.70
CA VAL A 74 -4.15 -23.44 -19.82
C VAL A 74 -5.38 -22.99 -20.62
N ALA A 75 -5.44 -23.41 -21.88
CA ALA A 75 -6.52 -23.03 -22.79
C ALA A 75 -7.89 -23.42 -22.21
N GLY A 76 -8.81 -22.45 -22.23
CA GLY A 76 -10.17 -22.63 -21.71
C GLY A 76 -10.33 -22.37 -20.22
N ASP A 77 -9.27 -22.04 -19.50
CA ASP A 77 -9.37 -21.65 -18.10
C ASP A 77 -10.28 -20.43 -17.92
N ARG A 78 -11.06 -20.47 -16.85
CA ARG A 78 -11.83 -19.35 -16.35
C ARG A 78 -11.18 -18.82 -15.09
N VAL A 79 -10.55 -17.67 -15.20
CA VAL A 79 -9.78 -17.03 -14.12
C VAL A 79 -10.61 -15.92 -13.50
N ASP A 80 -10.90 -16.03 -12.23
CA ASP A 80 -11.62 -15.05 -11.44
C ASP A 80 -10.63 -14.15 -10.71
N VAL A 81 -10.75 -12.84 -10.93
CA VAL A 81 -10.00 -11.81 -10.21
C VAL A 81 -10.85 -11.32 -9.04
N LEU A 82 -10.45 -11.73 -7.85
CA LEU A 82 -11.22 -11.55 -6.62
C LEU A 82 -10.50 -10.55 -5.71
N PRO A 83 -11.12 -9.41 -5.40
CA PRO A 83 -10.61 -8.55 -4.36
C PRO A 83 -10.63 -9.29 -3.01
N PRO A 84 -9.86 -8.83 -2.01
CA PRO A 84 -9.88 -9.42 -0.68
C PRO A 84 -11.32 -9.48 -0.15
N VAL A 85 -11.74 -10.71 0.23
CA VAL A 85 -13.04 -10.93 0.86
C VAL A 85 -12.90 -10.66 2.35
N ALA A 86 -13.32 -9.56 2.79
CA ALA A 86 -13.86 -9.28 4.13
C ALA A 86 -14.30 -7.83 4.09
N GLY A 87 -15.40 -7.44 4.64
CA GLY A 87 -16.03 -6.13 4.62
C GLY A 87 -15.17 -4.90 4.93
N GLY A 88 -14.00 -4.79 4.31
CA GLY A 88 -13.08 -3.68 4.34
C GLY A 88 -12.64 -3.32 2.92
N SER A 89 -12.93 -2.10 2.49
CA SER A 89 -12.20 -1.45 1.39
C SER A 89 -10.70 -1.66 1.60
N LEU A 90 -9.95 -1.83 0.49
CA LEU A 90 -8.48 -1.78 0.56
C LEU A 90 -8.08 -0.51 1.33
N PRO A 91 -7.13 -0.61 2.27
CA PRO A 91 -6.70 0.56 3.00
C PRO A 91 -6.17 1.61 2.03
N LEU A 92 -6.55 2.86 2.22
CA LEU A 92 -5.92 3.98 1.52
C LEU A 92 -4.44 4.00 1.89
N ALA A 93 -3.58 3.81 0.90
CA ALA A 93 -2.12 3.77 1.02
C ALA A 93 -1.51 4.61 -0.09
N GLU A 94 -1.06 5.82 0.23
CA GLU A 94 -0.48 6.72 -0.77
C GLU A 94 0.83 7.34 -0.28
N VAL A 95 1.75 7.52 -1.23
CA VAL A 95 2.96 8.34 -1.06
C VAL A 95 2.96 9.38 -2.16
N ARG A 96 2.99 10.65 -1.79
CA ARG A 96 2.82 11.77 -2.73
C ARG A 96 3.62 13.01 -2.33
N SER A 97 3.88 13.90 -3.30
CA SER A 97 4.58 15.17 -3.07
C SER A 97 3.65 16.33 -2.70
N THR A 98 2.34 16.16 -2.84
CA THR A 98 1.33 17.18 -2.51
C THR A 98 1.01 17.19 -1.02
N PRO A 99 0.52 18.30 -0.45
CA PRO A 99 0.11 18.39 0.95
C PRO A 99 -0.88 17.29 1.35
N LEU A 100 -0.73 16.78 2.57
CA LEU A 100 -1.60 15.75 3.14
C LEU A 100 -2.85 16.36 3.76
N SER A 101 -3.90 15.55 3.86
CA SER A 101 -5.16 15.90 4.51
C SER A 101 -5.50 14.92 5.63
N ILE A 102 -5.72 15.44 6.84
CA ILE A 102 -6.20 14.66 7.98
C ILE A 102 -7.62 14.13 7.71
N ASP A 103 -8.46 14.98 7.12
CA ASP A 103 -9.83 14.65 6.75
C ASP A 103 -9.94 13.46 5.79
N GLU A 104 -9.01 13.36 4.86
CA GLU A 104 -8.94 12.26 3.91
C GLU A 104 -8.75 10.92 4.63
N ILE A 105 -7.80 10.84 5.54
CA ILE A 105 -7.55 9.65 6.35
C ILE A 105 -8.70 9.36 7.30
N TYR A 106 -9.26 10.38 7.94
CA TYR A 106 -10.45 10.22 8.79
C TYR A 106 -11.61 9.58 8.01
N ARG A 107 -11.90 10.07 6.80
CA ARG A 107 -12.97 9.51 5.94
C ARG A 107 -12.65 8.08 5.48
N ALA A 108 -11.40 7.80 5.16
CA ALA A 108 -10.98 6.48 4.70
C ALA A 108 -11.19 5.37 5.75
N VAL A 109 -11.02 5.70 7.04
CA VAL A 109 -11.20 4.73 8.12
C VAL A 109 -12.59 4.76 8.76
N SER A 110 -13.33 5.86 8.61
CA SER A 110 -14.65 6.05 9.23
C SER A 110 -15.70 5.15 8.58
N HIS A 111 -16.55 4.53 9.44
CA HIS A 111 -17.71 3.74 9.01
C HIS A 111 -18.73 3.61 10.15
N ALA A 112 -19.95 3.17 9.84
CA ALA A 112 -21.04 3.10 10.81
C ALA A 112 -20.78 2.19 12.03
N GLY A 113 -19.92 1.19 11.90
CA GLY A 113 -19.53 0.30 12.99
C GLY A 113 -18.32 0.78 13.80
N ALA A 114 -17.73 1.93 13.49
CA ALA A 114 -16.59 2.47 14.22
C ALA A 114 -17.07 3.22 15.48
N GLY A 115 -16.76 2.68 16.66
CA GLY A 115 -16.95 3.37 17.93
C GLY A 115 -15.79 4.27 18.34
N GLY A 116 -14.62 4.11 17.69
CA GLY A 116 -13.45 4.95 17.90
C GLY A 116 -12.60 5.11 16.65
N VAL A 117 -12.05 6.31 16.45
CA VAL A 117 -11.07 6.63 15.41
C VAL A 117 -9.85 7.23 16.09
N THR A 118 -8.67 6.73 15.73
CA THR A 118 -7.38 7.24 16.18
C THR A 118 -6.61 7.75 14.97
N LEU A 119 -6.01 8.92 15.11
CA LEU A 119 -5.16 9.51 14.09
C LEU A 119 -3.77 9.78 14.68
N PHE A 120 -2.74 9.38 13.97
CA PHE A 120 -1.38 9.83 14.18
C PHE A 120 -1.02 10.80 13.07
N VAL A 121 -0.58 12.00 13.46
CA VAL A 121 -0.16 13.04 12.53
C VAL A 121 1.31 13.37 12.81
N GLY A 122 2.20 12.99 11.91
CA GLY A 122 3.61 13.35 11.95
C GLY A 122 3.83 14.70 11.29
N VAL A 123 4.44 15.62 12.02
CA VAL A 123 4.68 17.01 11.58
C VAL A 123 6.19 17.26 11.58
N VAL A 124 6.65 18.10 10.66
CA VAL A 124 8.04 18.56 10.64
C VAL A 124 8.28 19.52 11.79
N ARG A 125 9.23 19.15 12.68
CA ARG A 125 9.61 19.94 13.86
C ARG A 125 10.73 20.93 13.50
N ASP A 126 10.82 22.01 14.21
CA ASP A 126 11.89 23.02 14.12
C ASP A 126 13.18 22.59 14.84
N VAL A 127 13.10 21.52 15.67
CA VAL A 127 14.23 20.93 16.39
C VAL A 127 14.17 19.41 16.31
N ALA A 128 15.27 18.75 15.99
CA ALA A 128 15.47 17.32 16.02
C ALA A 128 16.79 16.99 16.70
N ASP A 129 16.78 16.12 17.74
CA ASP A 129 17.94 15.68 18.51
C ASP A 129 18.81 16.83 19.03
N GLY A 130 18.14 17.93 19.45
CA GLY A 130 18.78 19.13 19.98
C GLY A 130 19.36 20.08 18.92
N LYS A 131 19.22 19.78 17.63
CA LYS A 131 19.68 20.63 16.52
C LYS A 131 18.51 21.35 15.86
N PRO A 132 18.69 22.60 15.44
CA PRO A 132 17.66 23.34 14.71
C PRO A 132 17.48 22.75 13.30
N VAL A 133 16.22 22.62 12.88
CA VAL A 133 15.82 22.13 11.55
C VAL A 133 15.15 23.27 10.80
N ALA A 134 15.65 23.57 9.59
CA ALA A 134 15.04 24.55 8.71
C ALA A 134 13.98 23.92 7.79
N ARG A 135 14.25 22.70 7.32
CA ARG A 135 13.34 21.91 6.47
C ARG A 135 13.75 20.44 6.48
N LEU A 136 12.87 19.59 5.98
CA LEU A 136 13.14 18.19 5.69
C LEU A 136 13.01 17.91 4.18
N ASP A 137 13.82 16.97 3.68
CA ASP A 137 13.59 16.34 2.39
C ASP A 137 13.32 14.85 2.63
N TYR A 138 12.20 14.35 2.09
CA TYR A 138 11.93 12.93 2.07
C TYR A 138 12.13 12.38 0.67
N GLU A 139 12.99 11.36 0.56
CA GLU A 139 13.20 10.59 -0.67
C GLU A 139 12.56 9.23 -0.52
N GLN A 140 12.02 8.69 -1.60
CA GLN A 140 11.37 7.37 -1.62
C GLN A 140 11.88 6.50 -2.76
N HIS A 141 11.78 5.20 -2.57
CA HIS A 141 11.86 4.30 -3.71
C HIS A 141 10.57 4.39 -4.53
N PRO A 142 10.61 4.74 -5.84
CA PRO A 142 9.42 5.14 -6.60
C PRO A 142 8.26 4.14 -6.60
N THR A 143 8.57 2.85 -6.62
CA THR A 143 7.57 1.78 -6.71
C THR A 143 7.37 1.06 -5.38
N LEU A 144 8.47 0.77 -4.65
CA LEU A 144 8.40 -0.06 -3.45
C LEU A 144 7.75 0.66 -2.27
N ALA A 145 7.86 2.00 -2.18
CA ALA A 145 7.31 2.73 -1.06
C ALA A 145 5.78 2.56 -0.95
N VAL A 146 5.06 2.75 -2.05
CA VAL A 146 3.59 2.57 -2.07
C VAL A 146 3.21 1.10 -1.88
N THR A 147 3.93 0.18 -2.54
CA THR A 147 3.66 -1.27 -2.44
C THR A 147 3.84 -1.77 -1.02
N GLU A 148 4.94 -1.37 -0.35
CA GLU A 148 5.23 -1.78 1.02
C GLU A 148 4.29 -1.12 2.02
N LEU A 149 3.95 0.16 1.84
CA LEU A 149 2.94 0.82 2.65
C LEU A 149 1.59 0.08 2.59
N ALA A 150 1.14 -0.28 1.39
CA ALA A 150 -0.09 -1.04 1.22
C ALA A 150 0.00 -2.45 1.83
N ALA A 151 1.17 -3.09 1.81
CA ALA A 151 1.40 -4.39 2.45
C ALA A 151 1.29 -4.27 3.97
N VAL A 152 1.98 -3.30 4.56
CA VAL A 152 1.94 -3.01 6.01
C VAL A 152 0.51 -2.79 6.50
N LEU A 153 -0.24 -1.93 5.82
CA LEU A 153 -1.62 -1.64 6.23
C LEU A 153 -2.54 -2.86 6.13
N ARG A 154 -2.38 -3.68 5.08
CA ARG A 154 -3.12 -4.95 4.95
C ARG A 154 -2.78 -5.95 6.05
N GLU A 155 -1.51 -6.10 6.39
CA GLU A 155 -1.07 -6.98 7.46
C GLU A 155 -1.66 -6.56 8.81
N VAL A 156 -1.62 -5.27 9.14
CA VAL A 156 -2.23 -4.74 10.37
C VAL A 156 -3.74 -5.01 10.40
N GLN A 157 -4.41 -4.79 9.27
CA GLN A 157 -5.86 -5.01 9.18
C GLN A 157 -6.22 -6.50 9.28
N GLN A 158 -5.39 -7.39 8.75
CA GLN A 158 -5.55 -8.85 8.87
C GLN A 158 -5.28 -9.34 10.30
N GLU A 159 -4.20 -8.86 10.92
CA GLU A 159 -3.83 -9.23 12.30
C GLU A 159 -4.91 -8.84 13.31
N LEU A 160 -5.57 -7.70 13.08
CA LEU A 160 -6.62 -7.17 13.95
C LEU A 160 -8.04 -7.34 13.35
N ALA A 161 -8.21 -8.30 12.44
CA ALA A 161 -9.49 -8.52 11.76
C ALA A 161 -10.62 -8.89 12.73
N SER A 162 -10.33 -9.68 13.79
CA SER A 162 -11.30 -10.03 14.83
C SER A 162 -11.81 -8.82 15.62
N ASP A 163 -11.01 -7.78 15.70
CA ASP A 163 -11.33 -6.53 16.39
C ASP A 163 -12.02 -5.50 15.47
N GLY A 164 -12.25 -5.85 14.21
CA GLY A 164 -12.91 -4.99 13.22
C GLY A 164 -12.12 -3.73 12.85
N VAL A 165 -10.77 -3.81 12.92
CA VAL A 165 -9.88 -2.66 12.66
C VAL A 165 -9.85 -2.35 11.16
N ARG A 166 -9.98 -1.06 10.84
CA ARG A 166 -9.63 -0.47 9.52
C ARG A 166 -8.48 0.49 9.72
N VAL A 167 -7.54 0.49 8.78
CA VAL A 167 -6.38 1.39 8.78
C VAL A 167 -6.23 2.09 7.43
N ALA A 168 -5.63 3.28 7.46
CA ALA A 168 -5.26 4.04 6.27
C ALA A 168 -4.03 4.88 6.58
N ALA A 169 -3.21 5.17 5.56
CA ALA A 169 -2.06 6.06 5.72
C ALA A 169 -1.70 6.79 4.43
N THR A 170 -1.24 8.02 4.57
CA THR A 170 -0.58 8.78 3.51
C THR A 170 0.76 9.31 4.03
N HIS A 171 1.77 9.33 3.17
CA HIS A 171 3.09 9.90 3.47
C HIS A 171 3.46 10.93 2.41
N ARG A 172 4.00 12.09 2.84
CA ARG A 172 4.50 13.11 1.92
C ARG A 172 5.99 12.93 1.67
N VAL A 173 6.41 13.18 0.43
CA VAL A 173 7.81 13.15 -0.02
C VAL A 173 8.18 14.45 -0.71
N GLY A 174 9.48 14.66 -0.95
CA GLY A 174 10.02 15.92 -1.41
C GLY A 174 10.34 16.87 -0.27
N GLU A 175 10.41 18.15 -0.57
CA GLU A 175 10.73 19.21 0.40
C GLU A 175 9.52 19.54 1.28
N LEU A 176 9.72 19.56 2.60
CA LEU A 176 8.73 19.91 3.61
C LEU A 176 9.27 21.01 4.52
N ALA A 177 8.48 22.06 4.70
CA ALA A 177 8.77 23.12 5.67
C ALA A 177 8.41 22.67 7.10
N VAL A 178 8.99 23.36 8.08
CA VAL A 178 8.58 23.21 9.49
C VAL A 178 7.07 23.50 9.62
N GLY A 179 6.36 22.57 10.30
CA GLY A 179 4.91 22.62 10.43
C GLY A 179 4.13 21.82 9.37
N ASP A 180 4.78 21.42 8.27
CA ASP A 180 4.12 20.58 7.27
C ASP A 180 3.82 19.17 7.79
N LEU A 181 2.72 18.59 7.28
CA LEU A 181 2.36 17.21 7.55
C LEU A 181 3.24 16.27 6.73
N ALA A 182 4.02 15.43 7.40
CA ALA A 182 4.89 14.43 6.77
C ALA A 182 4.18 13.09 6.58
N VAL A 183 3.37 12.67 7.55
CA VAL A 183 2.64 11.41 7.50
C VAL A 183 1.32 11.56 8.28
N VAL A 184 0.27 10.97 7.75
CA VAL A 184 -1.00 10.80 8.46
C VAL A 184 -1.37 9.32 8.43
N VAL A 185 -1.57 8.73 9.60
CA VAL A 185 -2.04 7.36 9.77
C VAL A 185 -3.33 7.39 10.56
N GLY A 186 -4.32 6.65 10.11
CA GLY A 186 -5.58 6.51 10.80
C GLY A 186 -5.93 5.04 11.05
N ALA A 187 -6.60 4.80 12.16
CA ALA A 187 -7.23 3.52 12.44
C ALA A 187 -8.61 3.74 13.08
N SER A 188 -9.55 2.86 12.76
CA SER A 188 -10.84 2.80 13.41
C SER A 188 -11.18 1.38 13.83
N ALA A 189 -11.99 1.26 14.89
CA ALA A 189 -12.51 -0.01 15.37
C ALA A 189 -13.81 0.22 16.16
N PRO A 190 -14.60 -0.85 16.45
CA PRO A 190 -15.73 -0.77 17.37
C PRO A 190 -15.33 -0.28 18.78
N HIS A 191 -14.12 -0.62 19.24
CA HIS A 191 -13.60 -0.25 20.54
C HIS A 191 -12.27 0.50 20.43
N ARG A 192 -12.10 1.54 21.27
CA ARG A 192 -10.92 2.44 21.26
C ARG A 192 -9.58 1.73 21.33
N ASP A 193 -9.46 0.67 22.15
CA ASP A 193 -8.18 -0.02 22.38
C ASP A 193 -7.66 -0.68 21.09
N ALA A 194 -8.55 -1.26 20.29
CA ALA A 194 -8.21 -1.80 18.99
C ALA A 194 -7.81 -0.71 17.98
N ALA A 195 -8.51 0.45 17.99
CA ALA A 195 -8.14 1.59 17.16
C ALA A 195 -6.75 2.14 17.53
N PHE A 196 -6.42 2.27 18.82
CA PHE A 196 -5.09 2.68 19.27
C PHE A 196 -4.02 1.68 18.83
N ARG A 197 -4.24 0.37 19.03
CA ARG A 197 -3.30 -0.67 18.59
C ARG A 197 -3.08 -0.64 17.08
N GLY A 198 -4.16 -0.56 16.30
CA GLY A 198 -4.09 -0.52 14.85
C GLY A 198 -3.29 0.67 14.32
N CYS A 199 -3.55 1.86 14.87
CA CYS A 199 -2.81 3.07 14.50
C CYS A 199 -1.32 2.95 14.89
N ARG A 200 -1.02 2.45 16.09
CA ARG A 200 0.35 2.22 16.58
C ARG A 200 1.11 1.25 15.69
N LEU A 201 0.56 0.06 15.47
CA LEU A 201 1.19 -0.95 14.61
C LEU A 201 1.44 -0.43 13.19
N ALA A 202 0.49 0.31 12.63
CA ALA A 202 0.61 0.85 11.29
C ALA A 202 1.78 1.85 11.19
N ILE A 203 1.90 2.81 12.12
CA ILE A 203 2.99 3.79 12.07
C ILE A 203 4.35 3.17 12.39
N ASP A 204 4.42 2.24 13.35
CA ASP A 204 5.67 1.59 13.73
C ASP A 204 6.22 0.76 12.54
N ARG A 205 5.38 -0.10 11.91
CA ARG A 205 5.77 -0.89 10.74
C ARG A 205 6.06 -0.03 9.50
N LEU A 206 5.32 1.07 9.30
CA LEU A 206 5.61 2.03 8.24
C LEU A 206 7.03 2.57 8.36
N LYS A 207 7.42 3.04 9.55
CA LYS A 207 8.76 3.58 9.81
C LYS A 207 9.87 2.55 9.69
N GLU A 208 9.58 1.28 9.96
CA GLU A 208 10.55 0.20 9.90
C GLU A 208 10.76 -0.33 8.48
N ARG A 209 9.70 -0.40 7.66
CA ARG A 209 9.69 -1.19 6.43
C ARG A 209 9.55 -0.38 5.15
N VAL A 210 8.81 0.75 5.21
CA VAL A 210 8.55 1.51 3.99
C VAL A 210 9.80 2.28 3.56
N PRO A 211 10.33 2.08 2.35
CA PRO A 211 11.58 2.68 1.90
C PRO A 211 11.39 4.17 1.58
N ILE A 212 11.34 4.97 2.63
CA ILE A 212 11.31 6.43 2.64
C ILE A 212 12.42 6.89 3.57
N TRP A 213 13.31 7.73 3.06
CA TRP A 213 14.47 8.24 3.78
C TRP A 213 14.29 9.71 4.07
N LYS A 214 14.77 10.16 5.24
CA LYS A 214 14.66 11.53 5.72
C LYS A 214 16.02 12.21 5.75
N LYS A 215 16.12 13.37 5.12
CA LYS A 215 17.26 14.26 5.17
C LYS A 215 16.87 15.55 5.89
N GLU A 216 17.62 15.91 6.91
CA GLU A 216 17.40 17.12 7.69
C GLU A 216 18.34 18.23 7.25
N TRP A 217 17.82 19.44 7.13
CA TRP A 217 18.58 20.65 6.77
C TRP A 217 18.60 21.61 7.94
N GLU A 218 19.79 22.05 8.34
CA GLU A 218 19.99 23.08 9.34
C GLU A 218 19.85 24.49 8.74
N PRO A 219 19.55 25.53 9.54
CA PRO A 219 19.45 26.91 9.05
C PRO A 219 20.72 27.44 8.33
N GLY A 220 21.88 26.87 8.64
CA GLY A 220 23.15 27.20 7.99
C GLY A 220 23.40 26.49 6.66
N GLY A 221 22.46 25.66 6.17
CA GLY A 221 22.57 24.92 4.91
C GLY A 221 23.26 23.56 5.03
N ALA A 222 23.76 23.19 6.20
CA ALA A 222 24.24 21.83 6.44
C ALA A 222 23.07 20.82 6.38
N ALA A 223 23.33 19.64 5.85
CA ALA A 223 22.32 18.60 5.72
C ALA A 223 22.89 17.22 6.03
N HIS A 224 22.07 16.38 6.66
CA HIS A 224 22.44 15.00 6.98
C HIS A 224 21.25 14.06 6.81
N TRP A 225 21.55 12.81 6.44
CA TRP A 225 20.57 11.74 6.37
C TRP A 225 20.35 11.16 7.78
N VAL A 226 19.10 11.05 8.17
CA VAL A 226 18.72 10.43 9.46
C VAL A 226 18.87 8.92 9.36
N ASN A 227 19.48 8.30 10.37
CA ASN A 227 19.76 6.86 10.50
C ASN A 227 20.76 6.28 9.47
N LEU A 228 21.53 7.13 8.76
CA LEU A 228 22.64 6.68 7.91
C LEU A 228 24.02 6.90 8.56
N ASP A 229 24.09 7.63 9.66
CA ASP A 229 25.32 7.73 10.45
C ASP A 229 25.59 6.35 11.08
N ALA A 230 26.72 5.74 10.73
CA ALA A 230 27.17 4.52 11.32
C ALA A 230 27.16 4.68 12.87
N PRO A 231 26.80 3.62 13.64
CA PRO A 231 26.96 3.69 15.07
C PRO A 231 28.44 4.03 15.34
N ALA A 232 28.67 5.14 16.06
CA ALA A 232 29.99 5.46 16.56
C ALA A 232 30.50 4.22 17.30
N ASP A 233 31.66 3.73 16.92
CA ASP A 233 32.37 2.62 17.55
C ASP A 233 32.10 2.59 19.05
N ALA A 234 31.45 1.55 19.50
CA ALA A 234 31.54 1.14 20.89
C ALA A 234 32.99 0.68 21.10
N SER A 235 33.90 1.63 21.27
CA SER A 235 35.21 1.36 21.81
C SER A 235 35.02 0.68 23.16
N HIS A 236 35.21 -0.63 23.15
CA HIS A 236 35.57 -1.39 24.31
C HIS A 236 36.78 -0.70 24.96
N ASP A 237 36.56 -0.11 26.08
CA ASP A 237 37.60 0.13 27.05
C ASP A 237 37.36 -0.75 28.28
N SER A 238 38.39 -1.45 28.63
CA SER A 238 38.67 -2.52 29.58
C SER A 238 38.23 -2.30 30.98
#